data_9eeedf7253826a0dc100bc68487e7de8
#
_entry.id   9eeedf7253826a0dc100bc68487e7de8
#
_cell.length_a   1.000
_cell.length_b   1.000
_cell.length_c   1.000
_cell.angle_alpha   90.00
_cell.angle_beta   90.00
_cell.angle_gamma   90.00
#
_symmetry.space_group_name_H-M   'P 1'
#
loop_
_entity.id
_entity.type
_entity.pdbx_description
1 polymer ?
#
loop_
_entity_poly.entity_id
_entity_poly.type
_entity_poly.pdbx_seq_one_letter_code
_entity_poly.pdbx_strand_id
1 'polypeptide(L)'
;MDNGSIYTKNLVNFLTKKETQFIDQKFDEVDLSDLGQFNSFILSGRRKNNQKMNAINSQIIKHTVSEKKSLLGICYGAEILALTLGGTIRKSPKSVKGEEIIVTEKENKLCQGKINAYESHNYEISQLGNYLQGLASSQSCKYEIIRHIKHDIFGTQFHPEMSDDGKLIIQNFLLV
;
A
#
# COMPACT_ATOMS: atom_id res chain seq x y z
N MET A 1 -9.24 -0.47 -4.41
CA MET A 1 -9.86 0.87 -4.44
C MET A 1 -8.97 1.85 -5.18
N ASP A 2 -9.51 2.57 -6.16
CA ASP A 2 -8.80 3.60 -6.92
C ASP A 2 -8.89 4.97 -6.21
N ASN A 3 -7.74 5.46 -5.76
CA ASN A 3 -7.56 6.77 -5.14
C ASN A 3 -7.10 7.84 -6.16
N GLY A 4 -7.16 7.54 -7.46
CA GLY A 4 -6.79 8.46 -8.54
C GLY A 4 -5.30 8.48 -8.86
N SER A 5 -4.57 7.40 -8.61
CA SER A 5 -3.19 7.25 -9.07
C SER A 5 -3.15 7.08 -10.59
N ILE A 6 -2.14 7.71 -11.21
CA ILE A 6 -1.87 7.50 -12.64
C ILE A 6 -1.42 6.05 -12.95
N TYR A 7 -1.01 5.31 -11.93
CA TYR A 7 -0.52 3.94 -12.03
C TYR A 7 -1.59 2.88 -11.75
N THR A 8 -2.81 3.27 -11.31
CA THR A 8 -3.91 2.31 -11.01
C THR A 8 -4.20 1.39 -12.20
N LYS A 9 -4.12 1.91 -13.44
CA LYS A 9 -4.32 1.09 -14.65
C LYS A 9 -3.32 -0.07 -14.77
N ASN A 10 -2.07 0.13 -14.33
CA ASN A 10 -1.05 -0.92 -14.34
C ASN A 10 -1.40 -2.02 -13.34
N LEU A 11 -1.88 -1.65 -12.14
CA LEU A 11 -2.36 -2.59 -11.14
C LEU A 11 -3.56 -3.40 -11.67
N VAL A 12 -4.59 -2.74 -12.19
CA VAL A 12 -5.78 -3.39 -12.76
C VAL A 12 -5.39 -4.36 -13.88
N ASN A 13 -4.54 -3.94 -14.82
CA ASN A 13 -4.05 -4.80 -15.90
C ASN A 13 -3.30 -6.03 -15.36
N PHE A 14 -2.50 -5.86 -14.30
CA PHE A 14 -1.77 -6.96 -13.68
C PHE A 14 -2.72 -7.97 -13.05
N LEU A 15 -3.69 -7.50 -12.24
CA LEU A 15 -4.70 -8.35 -11.60
C LEU A 15 -5.55 -9.11 -12.63
N THR A 16 -5.95 -8.45 -13.73
CA THR A 16 -6.68 -9.07 -14.84
C THR A 16 -5.87 -10.18 -15.49
N LYS A 17 -4.57 -9.94 -15.78
CA LYS A 17 -3.68 -10.96 -16.36
C LYS A 17 -3.45 -12.17 -15.44
N LYS A 18 -3.59 -11.97 -14.12
CA LYS A 18 -3.50 -13.05 -13.12
C LYS A 18 -4.84 -13.74 -12.86
N GLU A 19 -5.87 -13.41 -13.63
CA GLU A 19 -7.23 -13.97 -13.49
C GLU A 19 -7.79 -13.85 -12.08
N THR A 20 -7.34 -12.81 -11.34
CA THR A 20 -7.81 -12.52 -9.99
C THR A 20 -9.24 -11.99 -10.07
N GLN A 21 -10.13 -12.52 -9.24
CA GLN A 21 -11.47 -11.93 -9.07
C GLN A 21 -11.37 -10.67 -8.21
N PHE A 22 -11.70 -9.52 -8.76
CA PHE A 22 -11.67 -8.25 -8.05
C PHE A 22 -12.73 -7.27 -8.55
N ILE A 23 -13.03 -6.29 -7.73
CA ILE A 23 -13.84 -5.12 -8.09
C ILE A 23 -12.94 -3.89 -8.03
N ASP A 24 -12.88 -3.13 -9.12
CA ASP A 24 -12.22 -1.82 -9.16
C ASP A 24 -13.27 -0.74 -8.97
N GLN A 25 -13.13 0.03 -7.88
CA GLN A 25 -14.02 1.12 -7.52
C GLN A 25 -13.23 2.37 -7.17
N LYS A 26 -13.70 3.53 -7.61
CA LYS A 26 -13.20 4.82 -7.13
C LYS A 26 -13.63 5.04 -5.68
N PHE A 27 -12.84 5.83 -4.95
CA PHE A 27 -13.10 6.07 -3.52
C PHE A 27 -14.51 6.65 -3.25
N ASP A 28 -15.09 7.41 -4.17
CA ASP A 28 -16.41 8.03 -4.04
C ASP A 28 -17.59 7.12 -4.44
N GLU A 29 -17.29 5.95 -5.00
CA GLU A 29 -18.23 4.91 -5.40
C GLU A 29 -18.34 3.77 -4.36
N VAL A 30 -17.44 3.75 -3.35
CA VAL A 30 -17.39 2.68 -2.34
C VAL A 30 -18.57 2.81 -1.38
N ASP A 31 -19.36 1.75 -1.28
CA ASP A 31 -20.33 1.58 -0.20
C ASP A 31 -19.65 0.88 0.99
N LEU A 32 -19.56 1.61 2.11
CA LEU A 32 -18.91 1.11 3.32
C LEU A 32 -19.74 0.00 4.01
N SER A 33 -21.04 -0.12 3.72
CA SER A 33 -21.86 -1.22 4.24
C SER A 33 -21.55 -2.56 3.58
N ASP A 34 -20.96 -2.54 2.38
CA ASP A 34 -20.67 -3.73 1.59
C ASP A 34 -19.27 -4.31 1.81
N LEU A 35 -18.46 -3.70 2.67
CA LEU A 35 -17.08 -4.15 2.90
C LEU A 35 -16.97 -5.60 3.38
N GLY A 36 -18.02 -6.11 4.01
CA GLY A 36 -18.09 -7.48 4.52
C GLY A 36 -17.90 -8.56 3.47
N GLN A 37 -18.31 -8.31 2.22
CA GLN A 37 -18.22 -9.27 1.11
C GLN A 37 -16.81 -9.50 0.57
N PHE A 38 -15.85 -8.61 0.86
CA PHE A 38 -14.48 -8.71 0.37
C PHE A 38 -13.56 -9.38 1.39
N ASN A 39 -12.66 -10.24 0.93
CA ASN A 39 -11.65 -10.91 1.75
C ASN A 39 -10.37 -10.07 1.91
N SER A 40 -10.05 -9.29 0.87
CA SER A 40 -8.84 -8.47 0.84
C SER A 40 -9.06 -7.14 0.15
N PHE A 41 -8.21 -6.16 0.45
CA PHE A 41 -8.28 -4.81 -0.10
C PHE A 41 -6.92 -4.37 -0.63
N ILE A 42 -6.91 -3.69 -1.77
CA ILE A 42 -5.75 -2.93 -2.25
C ILE A 42 -6.14 -1.46 -2.33
N LEU A 43 -5.41 -0.59 -1.63
CA LEU A 43 -5.57 0.85 -1.65
C LEU A 43 -4.50 1.46 -2.55
N SER A 44 -4.86 2.00 -3.69
CA SER A 44 -3.90 2.58 -4.63
C SER A 44 -3.25 3.87 -4.12
N GLY A 45 -2.19 4.31 -4.80
CA GLY A 45 -1.66 5.67 -4.67
C GLY A 45 -2.70 6.74 -5.03
N ARG A 46 -2.33 8.01 -4.89
CA ARG A 46 -3.18 9.15 -5.28
C ARG A 46 -2.39 10.20 -6.07
N ARG A 47 -3.09 11.04 -6.82
CA ARG A 47 -2.53 12.23 -7.46
C ARG A 47 -2.80 13.51 -6.66
N LYS A 48 -4.00 13.62 -6.07
CA LYS A 48 -4.44 14.80 -5.30
C LYS A 48 -4.97 14.39 -3.94
N ASN A 49 -4.75 15.24 -2.94
CA ASN A 49 -5.34 15.03 -1.63
C ASN A 49 -6.85 15.34 -1.65
N ASN A 50 -7.63 14.53 -0.93
CA ASN A 50 -9.07 14.69 -0.80
C ASN A 50 -9.51 14.18 0.59
N GLN A 51 -10.22 15.02 1.36
CA GLN A 51 -10.63 14.67 2.73
C GLN A 51 -11.61 13.50 2.78
N LYS A 52 -12.58 13.44 1.84
CA LYS A 52 -13.53 12.32 1.74
C LYS A 52 -12.79 11.02 1.44
N MET A 53 -11.85 11.05 0.50
CA MET A 53 -10.99 9.90 0.18
C MET A 53 -10.20 9.43 1.42
N ASN A 54 -9.60 10.35 2.17
CA ASN A 54 -8.86 10.01 3.40
C ASN A 54 -9.79 9.33 4.42
N ALA A 55 -11.01 9.85 4.63
CA ALA A 55 -11.98 9.29 5.55
C ALA A 55 -12.42 7.87 5.15
N ILE A 56 -12.73 7.65 3.87
CA ILE A 56 -13.14 6.35 3.34
C ILE A 56 -12.00 5.33 3.47
N ASN A 57 -10.77 5.68 3.06
CA ASN A 57 -9.62 4.79 3.23
C ASN A 57 -9.39 4.42 4.70
N SER A 58 -9.48 5.40 5.63
CA SER A 58 -9.36 5.12 7.07
C SER A 58 -10.44 4.17 7.59
N GLN A 59 -11.67 4.27 7.09
CA GLN A 59 -12.75 3.34 7.47
C GLN A 59 -12.50 1.93 6.93
N ILE A 60 -12.04 1.78 5.68
CA ILE A 60 -11.64 0.48 5.13
C ILE A 60 -10.50 -0.13 5.95
N ILE A 61 -9.47 0.64 6.31
CA ILE A 61 -8.37 0.16 7.14
C ILE A 61 -8.88 -0.33 8.51
N LYS A 62 -9.72 0.45 9.19
CA LYS A 62 -10.31 0.07 10.47
C LYS A 62 -11.15 -1.20 10.37
N HIS A 63 -12.00 -1.31 9.33
CA HIS A 63 -12.77 -2.50 9.03
C HIS A 63 -11.85 -3.71 8.82
N THR A 64 -10.79 -3.56 8.02
CA THR A 64 -9.82 -4.63 7.74
C THR A 64 -9.14 -5.14 9.00
N VAL A 65 -8.75 -4.25 9.92
CA VAL A 65 -8.18 -4.61 11.23
C VAL A 65 -9.20 -5.34 12.10
N SER A 66 -10.44 -4.83 12.19
CA SER A 66 -11.52 -5.40 12.98
C SER A 66 -11.90 -6.80 12.51
N GLU A 67 -12.05 -6.98 11.21
CA GLU A 67 -12.49 -8.24 10.59
C GLU A 67 -11.32 -9.19 10.24
N LYS A 68 -10.08 -8.81 10.59
CA LYS A 68 -8.85 -9.61 10.33
C LYS A 68 -8.67 -9.97 8.84
N LYS A 69 -9.08 -9.08 7.96
CA LYS A 69 -8.93 -9.22 6.51
C LYS A 69 -7.55 -8.75 6.05
N SER A 70 -7.15 -9.11 4.83
CA SER A 70 -5.87 -8.68 4.27
C SER A 70 -5.97 -7.31 3.59
N LEU A 71 -4.88 -6.52 3.64
CA LEU A 71 -4.81 -5.21 2.97
C LEU A 71 -3.40 -4.92 2.47
N LEU A 72 -3.32 -4.38 1.25
CA LEU A 72 -2.10 -3.78 0.69
C LEU A 72 -2.35 -2.31 0.39
N GLY A 73 -1.65 -1.41 1.08
CA GLY A 73 -1.61 0.01 0.76
C GLY A 73 -0.43 0.33 -0.13
N ILE A 74 -0.64 1.03 -1.26
CA ILE A 74 0.40 1.42 -2.21
C ILE A 74 0.62 2.92 -2.14
N CYS A 75 1.86 3.37 -1.89
CA CYS A 75 2.26 4.78 -1.80
C CYS A 75 1.34 5.55 -0.83
N TYR A 76 0.41 6.37 -1.33
CA TYR A 76 -0.61 7.00 -0.48
C TYR A 76 -1.39 5.97 0.35
N GLY A 77 -1.69 4.80 -0.19
CA GLY A 77 -2.35 3.72 0.57
C GLY A 77 -1.56 3.30 1.80
N ALA A 78 -0.22 3.27 1.72
CA ALA A 78 0.65 3.02 2.87
C ALA A 78 0.72 4.23 3.82
N GLU A 79 0.74 5.46 3.29
CA GLU A 79 0.72 6.68 4.10
C GLU A 79 -0.55 6.76 4.95
N ILE A 80 -1.73 6.55 4.35
CA ILE A 80 -3.01 6.59 5.08
C ILE A 80 -3.17 5.41 6.05
N LEU A 81 -2.59 4.24 5.74
CA LEU A 81 -2.48 3.12 6.66
C LEU A 81 -1.67 3.51 7.90
N ALA A 82 -0.49 4.10 7.71
CA ALA A 82 0.34 4.56 8.82
C ALA A 82 -0.38 5.60 9.67
N LEU A 83 -0.98 6.63 9.05
CA LEU A 83 -1.74 7.68 9.74
C LEU A 83 -2.93 7.11 10.53
N THR A 84 -3.70 6.19 9.94
CA THR A 84 -4.88 5.59 10.57
C THR A 84 -4.52 4.78 11.81
N LEU A 85 -3.34 4.15 11.82
CA LEU A 85 -2.84 3.33 12.92
C LEU A 85 -1.86 4.06 13.85
N GLY A 86 -1.91 5.41 13.87
CA GLY A 86 -1.20 6.24 14.85
C GLY A 86 0.24 6.61 14.48
N GLY A 87 0.63 6.41 13.23
CA GLY A 87 1.89 6.89 12.68
C GLY A 87 1.81 8.34 12.17
N THR A 88 2.90 8.81 11.59
CA THR A 88 3.00 10.15 10.98
C THR A 88 3.66 10.09 9.62
N ILE A 89 3.35 11.07 8.77
CA ILE A 89 4.02 11.30 7.51
C ILE A 89 4.71 12.66 7.50
N ARG A 90 5.72 12.81 6.65
CA ARG A 90 6.38 14.09 6.40
C ARG A 90 6.57 14.30 4.90
N LYS A 91 6.78 15.53 4.49
CA LYS A 91 7.25 15.83 3.14
C LYS A 91 8.68 15.31 3.00
N SER A 92 8.96 14.56 1.95
CA SER A 92 10.31 14.09 1.65
C SER A 92 11.23 15.28 1.37
N PRO A 93 12.52 15.22 1.75
CA PRO A 93 13.47 16.32 1.51
C PRO A 93 13.57 16.71 0.04
N LYS A 94 13.37 15.77 -0.85
CA LYS A 94 13.27 15.94 -2.31
C LYS A 94 12.24 14.96 -2.88
N SER A 95 11.68 15.31 -4.04
CA SER A 95 10.80 14.37 -4.76
C SER A 95 11.59 13.14 -5.15
N VAL A 96 11.08 11.98 -4.81
CA VAL A 96 11.67 10.68 -5.17
C VAL A 96 10.92 10.17 -6.39
N LYS A 97 11.65 9.83 -7.46
CA LYS A 97 11.06 9.29 -8.69
C LYS A 97 12.10 8.49 -9.47
N GLY A 98 11.71 7.28 -9.88
CA GLY A 98 12.55 6.38 -10.66
C GLY A 98 12.76 5.03 -9.97
N GLU A 99 13.65 4.23 -10.50
CA GLU A 99 13.99 2.93 -9.92
C GLU A 99 14.94 3.10 -8.73
N GLU A 100 14.70 2.33 -7.68
CA GLU A 100 15.53 2.29 -6.49
C GLU A 100 15.63 0.86 -5.94
N ILE A 101 16.76 0.55 -5.31
CA ILE A 101 17.00 -0.73 -4.65
C ILE A 101 16.45 -0.66 -3.23
N ILE A 102 15.46 -1.49 -2.96
CA ILE A 102 14.86 -1.68 -1.64
C ILE A 102 15.53 -2.89 -0.98
N VAL A 103 15.92 -2.74 0.28
CA VAL A 103 16.58 -3.80 1.05
C VAL A 103 15.61 -4.30 2.12
N THR A 104 15.28 -5.58 2.07
CA THR A 104 14.47 -6.23 3.10
C THR A 104 15.32 -6.43 4.36
N GLU A 105 14.86 -5.90 5.49
CA GLU A 105 15.54 -5.95 6.79
C GLU A 105 14.97 -7.04 7.70
N LYS A 106 13.73 -7.45 7.46
CA LYS A 106 13.03 -8.48 8.24
C LYS A 106 12.33 -9.47 7.32
N GLU A 107 12.41 -10.74 7.70
CA GLU A 107 11.68 -11.81 7.03
C GLU A 107 10.16 -11.49 6.97
N ASN A 108 9.59 -11.65 5.78
CA ASN A 108 8.17 -11.38 5.56
C ASN A 108 7.63 -12.19 4.37
N LYS A 109 6.30 -12.21 4.24
CA LYS A 109 5.58 -12.95 3.20
C LYS A 109 5.67 -12.33 1.81
N LEU A 110 6.02 -11.05 1.70
CA LEU A 110 5.94 -10.31 0.43
C LEU A 110 7.21 -10.43 -0.42
N CYS A 111 8.38 -10.30 0.20
CA CYS A 111 9.67 -10.35 -0.49
C CYS A 111 10.83 -10.64 0.46
N GLN A 112 11.99 -10.96 -0.11
CA GLN A 112 13.25 -11.16 0.61
C GLN A 112 14.43 -10.56 -0.17
N GLY A 113 15.49 -10.20 0.54
CA GLY A 113 16.73 -9.71 -0.04
C GLY A 113 16.60 -8.30 -0.62
N LYS A 114 17.12 -8.11 -1.80
CA LYS A 114 17.08 -6.83 -2.54
C LYS A 114 16.10 -6.94 -3.69
N ILE A 115 15.29 -5.91 -3.86
CA ILE A 115 14.34 -5.78 -4.96
C ILE A 115 14.55 -4.44 -5.67
N ASN A 116 14.29 -4.40 -6.96
CA ASN A 116 14.23 -3.17 -7.73
C ASN A 116 12.78 -2.68 -7.82
N ALA A 117 12.50 -1.50 -7.28
CA ALA A 117 11.16 -0.95 -7.22
C ALA A 117 11.10 0.46 -7.82
N TYR A 118 9.92 0.85 -8.28
CA TYR A 118 9.68 2.17 -8.86
C TYR A 118 9.08 3.12 -7.84
N GLU A 119 9.79 4.20 -7.56
CA GLU A 119 9.39 5.27 -6.68
C GLU A 119 8.67 6.41 -7.42
N SER A 120 7.66 6.98 -6.79
CA SER A 120 7.02 8.21 -7.25
C SER A 120 6.25 8.89 -6.12
N HIS A 121 6.95 9.55 -5.21
CA HIS A 121 6.31 10.20 -4.06
C HIS A 121 7.01 11.48 -3.62
N ASN A 122 6.26 12.37 -2.93
CA ASN A 122 6.71 13.61 -2.31
C ASN A 122 6.53 13.60 -0.79
N TYR A 123 5.88 12.58 -0.26
CA TYR A 123 5.68 12.35 1.17
C TYR A 123 6.17 10.96 1.51
N GLU A 124 6.55 10.77 2.76
CA GLU A 124 7.03 9.49 3.27
C GLU A 124 6.53 9.28 4.70
N ILE A 125 6.44 8.03 5.13
CA ILE A 125 6.14 7.68 6.51
C ILE A 125 7.36 8.07 7.37
N SER A 126 7.15 8.91 8.40
CA SER A 126 8.22 9.38 9.27
C SER A 126 8.29 8.64 10.59
N GLN A 127 7.14 8.21 11.12
CA GLN A 127 7.06 7.39 12.34
C GLN A 127 5.95 6.36 12.19
N LEU A 128 6.17 5.17 12.70
CA LEU A 128 5.16 4.12 12.76
C LEU A 128 4.41 4.17 14.09
N GLY A 129 3.10 3.93 14.03
CA GLY A 129 2.30 3.67 15.22
C GLY A 129 2.64 2.30 15.85
N ASN A 130 2.19 2.07 17.08
CA ASN A 130 2.52 0.88 17.87
C ASN A 130 2.06 -0.46 17.23
N TYR A 131 1.14 -0.39 16.30
CA TYR A 131 0.61 -1.58 15.59
C TYR A 131 1.34 -1.88 14.29
N LEU A 132 2.34 -1.10 13.91
CA LEU A 132 3.07 -1.22 12.66
C LEU A 132 4.56 -1.48 12.91
N GLN A 133 5.18 -2.23 12.00
CA GLN A 133 6.64 -2.40 11.94
C GLN A 133 7.15 -2.19 10.51
N GLY A 134 8.37 -1.65 10.39
CA GLY A 134 9.11 -1.57 9.14
C GLY A 134 9.70 -2.93 8.79
N LEU A 135 9.67 -3.27 7.50
CA LEU A 135 10.20 -4.53 6.97
C LEU A 135 11.35 -4.30 5.99
N ALA A 136 11.35 -3.15 5.30
CA ALA A 136 12.34 -2.82 4.28
C ALA A 136 12.59 -1.32 4.24
N SER A 137 13.77 -0.94 3.79
CA SER A 137 14.21 0.45 3.60
C SER A 137 14.99 0.62 2.30
N SER A 138 15.19 1.87 1.90
CA SER A 138 16.07 2.26 0.81
C SER A 138 17.01 3.38 1.25
N GLN A 139 17.83 3.86 0.33
CA GLN A 139 18.67 5.03 0.58
C GLN A 139 17.84 6.30 0.77
N SER A 140 16.69 6.41 0.08
CA SER A 140 15.83 7.59 0.11
C SER A 140 14.74 7.53 1.17
N CYS A 141 14.28 6.34 1.58
CA CYS A 141 13.15 6.17 2.47
C CYS A 141 13.38 5.07 3.52
N LYS A 142 13.11 5.43 4.78
CA LYS A 142 13.28 4.51 5.92
C LYS A 142 12.25 3.38 5.95
N TYR A 143 11.04 3.64 5.49
CA TYR A 143 9.91 2.70 5.58
C TYR A 143 9.34 2.43 4.19
N GLU A 144 10.05 1.60 3.42
CA GLU A 144 9.61 1.19 2.09
C GLU A 144 8.54 0.14 2.11
N ILE A 145 8.64 -0.81 3.05
CA ILE A 145 7.59 -1.78 3.31
C ILE A 145 7.28 -1.75 4.80
N ILE A 146 6.01 -1.63 5.12
CA ILE A 146 5.48 -1.73 6.48
C ILE A 146 4.47 -2.86 6.58
N ARG A 147 4.29 -3.41 7.79
CA ARG A 147 3.21 -4.36 8.06
C ARG A 147 2.57 -4.12 9.43
N HIS A 148 1.33 -4.56 9.58
CA HIS A 148 0.69 -4.67 10.87
C HIS A 148 1.29 -5.86 11.65
N ILE A 149 1.53 -5.69 12.98
CA ILE A 149 2.23 -6.68 13.80
C ILE A 149 1.45 -8.01 13.98
N LYS A 150 0.12 -8.01 13.78
CA LYS A 150 -0.76 -9.18 14.02
C LYS A 150 -1.52 -9.66 12.79
N HIS A 151 -1.72 -8.83 11.77
CA HIS A 151 -2.59 -9.13 10.63
C HIS A 151 -1.82 -9.02 9.31
N ASP A 152 -2.33 -9.65 8.27
CA ASP A 152 -1.78 -9.58 6.91
C ASP A 152 -2.17 -8.25 6.22
N ILE A 153 -1.77 -7.15 6.87
CA ILE A 153 -1.97 -5.78 6.41
C ILE A 153 -0.60 -5.18 6.16
N PHE A 154 -0.36 -4.77 4.92
CA PHE A 154 0.93 -4.29 4.44
C PHE A 154 0.80 -2.94 3.76
N GLY A 155 1.91 -2.21 3.69
CA GLY A 155 2.03 -0.99 2.89
C GLY A 155 3.38 -0.94 2.19
N THR A 156 3.39 -0.45 0.95
CA THR A 156 4.62 -0.14 0.20
C THR A 156 4.66 1.36 -0.09
N GLN A 157 5.80 2.02 0.16
CA GLN A 157 5.96 3.44 -0.20
C GLN A 157 6.12 3.60 -1.71
N PHE A 158 6.83 2.67 -2.35
CA PHE A 158 6.98 2.57 -3.80
C PHE A 158 5.72 2.04 -4.50
N HIS A 159 5.76 2.05 -5.83
CA HIS A 159 4.70 1.55 -6.72
C HIS A 159 5.03 0.14 -7.23
N PRO A 160 4.58 -0.93 -6.55
CA PRO A 160 4.90 -2.30 -6.93
C PRO A 160 4.32 -2.68 -8.31
N GLU A 161 3.24 -2.03 -8.74
CA GLU A 161 2.61 -2.23 -10.05
C GLU A 161 3.49 -1.79 -11.24
N MET A 162 4.62 -1.09 -10.96
CA MET A 162 5.46 -0.46 -11.97
C MET A 162 6.77 -1.20 -12.25
N SER A 163 7.15 -2.19 -11.45
CA SER A 163 8.37 -2.99 -11.65
C SER A 163 8.07 -4.49 -11.60
N ASP A 164 8.95 -5.32 -12.13
CA ASP A 164 8.72 -6.76 -12.15
C ASP A 164 8.87 -7.37 -10.75
N ASP A 165 9.88 -6.97 -9.98
CA ASP A 165 10.01 -7.38 -8.57
C ASP A 165 8.82 -6.89 -7.74
N GLY A 166 8.33 -5.67 -7.98
CA GLY A 166 7.12 -5.15 -7.34
C GLY A 166 5.87 -5.97 -7.64
N LYS A 167 5.70 -6.42 -8.89
CA LYS A 167 4.58 -7.30 -9.26
C LYS A 167 4.61 -8.64 -8.53
N LEU A 168 5.80 -9.17 -8.21
CA LEU A 168 5.92 -10.35 -7.35
C LEU A 168 5.41 -10.07 -5.93
N ILE A 169 5.61 -8.87 -5.38
CA ILE A 169 5.04 -8.46 -4.10
C ILE A 169 3.51 -8.49 -4.14
N ILE A 170 2.89 -7.94 -5.20
CA ILE A 170 1.44 -8.00 -5.36
C ILE A 170 0.98 -9.45 -5.46
N GLN A 171 1.67 -10.28 -6.24
CA GLN A 171 1.35 -11.71 -6.37
C GLN A 171 1.44 -12.44 -5.02
N ASN A 172 2.48 -12.20 -4.24
CA ASN A 172 2.66 -12.80 -2.92
C ASN A 172 1.58 -12.32 -1.94
N PHE A 173 1.17 -11.04 -2.02
CA PHE A 173 0.04 -10.53 -1.25
C PHE A 173 -1.28 -11.23 -1.57
N LEU A 174 -1.53 -11.60 -2.81
CA LEU A 174 -2.75 -12.33 -3.20
C LEU A 174 -2.81 -13.76 -2.65
N LEU A 175 -1.71 -14.27 -2.10
CA LEU A 175 -1.60 -15.62 -1.52
C LEU A 175 -1.71 -15.65 0.02
N VAL A 176 -1.87 -14.48 0.67
CA VAL A 176 -1.94 -14.36 2.14
C VAL A 176 -3.35 -14.24 2.68
#